data_6897ffa6e766441f4751cf43f21556ce
#
_entry.id   6897ffa6e766441f4751cf43f21556ce
#
_cell.length_a   1.000
_cell.length_b   1.000
_cell.length_c   1.000
_cell.angle_alpha   90.00
_cell.angle_beta   90.00
_cell.angle_gamma   90.00
#
_symmetry.space_group_name_H-M   'P 1'
#
loop_
_entity.id
_entity.type
_entity.pdbx_description
1 polymer ?
#
loop_
_entity_poly.entity_id
_entity_poly.type
_entity_poly.pdbx_seq_one_letter_code
_entity_poly.pdbx_strand_id
1 'polypeptide(L)'
;GTEQHRHERESIVEGAVNRLTQLNLGDRSLVFGRIDPAGTGERFHIGRLGVWDRNQDPVVVDWRAPVAEPFYRATGREPMGIERRRHFATRGRTLLGIDDEVFGELASADGEREIKGQGALIAAIEASRTGRLGDIVATIQGEQDEIIRAPMPGVLLVQGGPGTGKTVVALHRAAYLLYTHRFPLE
;
A
#
# COMPACT_ATOMS: atom_id res chain seq x y z
N GLY A 1 36.08 19.64 -15.58
CA GLY A 1 34.68 20.03 -15.93
C GLY A 1 33.88 18.95 -16.65
N THR A 2 34.51 18.09 -17.48
CA THR A 2 33.80 17.13 -18.35
C THR A 2 33.46 15.78 -17.69
N GLU A 3 34.23 15.30 -16.75
CA GLU A 3 33.97 14.03 -16.05
C GLU A 3 32.83 14.17 -15.02
N GLN A 4 32.78 15.24 -14.29
CA GLN A 4 31.72 15.51 -13.33
C GLN A 4 30.34 15.62 -13.99
N HIS A 5 30.24 16.29 -15.15
CA HIS A 5 29.01 16.37 -15.92
C HIS A 5 28.60 15.04 -16.57
N ARG A 6 29.54 14.14 -16.83
CA ARG A 6 29.23 12.77 -17.27
C ARG A 6 28.64 11.96 -16.15
N HIS A 7 29.24 11.96 -14.97
CA HIS A 7 28.70 11.25 -13.79
C HIS A 7 27.31 11.75 -13.38
N GLU A 8 27.08 13.05 -13.40
CA GLU A 8 25.74 13.59 -13.13
C GLU A 8 24.70 13.12 -14.17
N ARG A 9 25.04 13.12 -15.47
CA ARG A 9 24.14 12.64 -16.51
C ARG A 9 23.87 11.13 -16.39
N GLU A 10 24.90 10.34 -16.14
CA GLU A 10 24.78 8.89 -15.94
C GLU A 10 23.90 8.57 -14.73
N SER A 11 24.09 9.27 -13.60
CA SER A 11 23.26 9.12 -12.42
C SER A 11 21.79 9.51 -12.64
N ILE A 12 21.53 10.59 -13.40
CA ILE A 12 20.15 11.01 -13.75
C ILE A 12 19.51 9.99 -14.68
N VAL A 13 20.22 9.50 -15.67
CA VAL A 13 19.70 8.48 -16.61
C VAL A 13 19.44 7.16 -15.88
N GLU A 14 20.36 6.73 -15.05
CA GLU A 14 20.18 5.51 -14.23
C GLU A 14 19.00 5.64 -13.26
N GLY A 15 18.85 6.78 -12.60
CA GLY A 15 17.69 7.10 -11.77
C GLY A 15 16.38 7.08 -12.56
N ALA A 16 16.36 7.62 -13.78
CA ALA A 16 15.18 7.60 -14.65
C ALA A 16 14.84 6.19 -15.16
N VAL A 17 15.85 5.40 -15.54
CA VAL A 17 15.67 4.00 -15.96
C VAL A 17 15.17 3.15 -14.80
N ASN A 18 15.74 3.29 -13.62
CA ASN A 18 15.29 2.61 -12.41
C ASN A 18 13.85 2.99 -12.07
N ARG A 19 13.49 4.26 -12.21
CA ARG A 19 12.11 4.72 -11.99
C ARG A 19 11.14 4.13 -13.02
N LEU A 20 11.51 4.11 -14.30
CA LEU A 20 10.71 3.49 -15.35
C LEU A 20 10.56 1.97 -15.12
N THR A 21 11.62 1.29 -14.69
CA THR A 21 11.58 -0.14 -14.34
C THR A 21 10.67 -0.40 -13.13
N GLN A 22 10.71 0.45 -12.12
CA GLN A 22 9.80 0.39 -10.97
C GLN A 22 8.34 0.63 -11.38
N LEU A 23 8.09 1.52 -12.33
CA LEU A 23 6.75 1.81 -12.85
C LEU A 23 6.25 0.74 -13.81
N ASN A 24 7.13 -0.12 -14.34
CA ASN A 24 6.74 -1.27 -15.15
C ASN A 24 6.24 -2.41 -14.25
N LEU A 25 5.04 -2.25 -13.74
CA LEU A 25 4.40 -3.20 -12.83
C LEU A 25 3.88 -4.47 -13.56
N GLY A 26 4.04 -4.54 -14.88
CA GLY A 26 3.46 -5.60 -15.70
C GLY A 26 1.93 -5.64 -15.53
N ASP A 27 1.40 -6.81 -15.19
CA ASP A 27 -0.04 -7.01 -14.95
C ASP A 27 -0.49 -6.53 -13.56
N ARG A 28 0.41 -5.98 -12.74
CA ARG A 28 0.08 -5.51 -11.39
C ARG A 28 -0.51 -4.10 -11.45
N SER A 29 -1.51 -3.87 -10.64
CA SER A 29 -2.08 -2.56 -10.44
C SER A 29 -1.14 -1.64 -9.67
N LEU A 30 -1.01 -0.39 -10.11
CA LEU A 30 -0.29 0.63 -9.33
C LEU A 30 -1.06 1.01 -8.07
N VAL A 31 -2.36 1.26 -8.22
CA VAL A 31 -3.28 1.67 -7.14
C VAL A 31 -4.19 0.52 -6.81
N PHE A 32 -4.35 0.22 -5.53
CA PHE A 32 -5.21 -0.86 -5.04
C PHE A 32 -6.21 -0.41 -3.97
N GLY A 33 -6.11 0.85 -3.53
CA GLY A 33 -7.03 1.36 -2.53
C GLY A 33 -7.10 2.88 -2.47
N ARG A 34 -8.02 3.37 -1.63
CA ARG A 34 -8.18 4.78 -1.29
C ARG A 34 -8.69 4.90 0.15
N ILE A 35 -8.23 5.92 0.84
CA ILE A 35 -8.79 6.37 2.12
C ILE A 35 -9.26 7.81 2.00
N ASP A 36 -10.36 8.10 2.66
CA ASP A 36 -10.93 9.43 2.78
C ASP A 36 -10.86 9.82 4.27
N PRO A 37 -9.95 10.75 4.67
CA PRO A 37 -9.89 11.23 6.04
C PRO A 37 -11.17 11.99 6.41
N ALA A 38 -11.61 11.80 7.67
CA ALA A 38 -12.83 12.43 8.16
C ALA A 38 -12.71 13.96 8.23
N GLY A 39 -13.72 14.66 7.72
CA GLY A 39 -13.86 16.12 7.85
C GLY A 39 -12.90 16.95 7.01
N THR A 40 -12.02 16.37 6.21
CA THR A 40 -11.04 17.13 5.39
C THR A 40 -11.47 17.31 3.94
N GLY A 41 -12.30 16.40 3.42
CA GLY A 41 -12.61 16.30 1.99
C GLY A 41 -11.46 15.81 1.11
N GLU A 42 -10.31 15.50 1.71
CA GLU A 42 -9.15 14.95 1.01
C GLU A 42 -9.36 13.47 0.65
N ARG A 43 -8.57 12.98 -0.30
CA ARG A 43 -8.62 11.59 -0.78
C ARG A 43 -7.22 11.13 -1.09
N PHE A 44 -6.77 10.07 -0.41
CA PHE A 44 -5.46 9.49 -0.66
C PHE A 44 -5.59 8.14 -1.37
N HIS A 45 -5.12 8.09 -2.61
CA HIS A 45 -5.03 6.83 -3.36
C HIS A 45 -3.80 6.07 -2.89
N ILE A 46 -3.98 4.84 -2.45
CA ILE A 46 -2.92 3.99 -1.91
C ILE A 46 -2.43 3.05 -3.00
N GLY A 47 -1.14 3.02 -3.18
CA GLY A 47 -0.51 2.23 -4.22
C GLY A 47 0.83 1.62 -3.84
N ARG A 48 1.42 0.91 -4.78
CA ARG A 48 2.71 0.21 -4.60
C ARG A 48 3.90 1.14 -4.54
N LEU A 49 3.75 2.29 -5.20
CA LEU A 49 4.77 3.33 -5.30
C LEU A 49 4.11 4.69 -5.14
N GLY A 50 4.82 5.63 -4.56
CA GLY A 50 4.42 7.03 -4.55
C GLY A 50 4.53 7.63 -5.96
N VAL A 51 3.51 8.39 -6.36
CA VAL A 51 3.50 9.17 -7.61
C VAL A 51 3.08 10.59 -7.27
N TRP A 52 3.78 11.55 -7.82
CA TRP A 52 3.54 12.97 -7.64
C TRP A 52 3.24 13.60 -9.00
N ASP A 53 2.42 14.63 -9.01
CA ASP A 53 2.20 15.45 -10.19
C ASP A 53 3.34 16.45 -10.42
N ARG A 54 3.15 17.35 -11.39
CA ARG A 54 4.15 18.38 -11.73
C ARG A 54 4.32 19.45 -10.63
N ASN A 55 3.31 19.62 -9.77
CA ASN A 55 3.31 20.53 -8.64
C ASN A 55 3.86 19.88 -7.37
N GLN A 56 4.28 18.62 -7.45
CA GLN A 56 4.71 17.77 -6.34
C GLN A 56 3.57 17.40 -5.38
N ASP A 57 2.32 17.46 -5.83
CA ASP A 57 1.20 16.95 -5.06
C ASP A 57 1.10 15.42 -5.21
N PRO A 58 0.84 14.67 -4.13
CA PRO A 58 0.79 13.23 -4.18
C PRO A 58 -0.48 12.76 -4.89
N VAL A 59 -0.33 12.18 -6.08
CA VAL A 59 -1.43 11.52 -6.83
C VAL A 59 -1.64 10.10 -6.32
N VAL A 60 -0.56 9.41 -5.99
CA VAL A 60 -0.59 8.08 -5.36
C VAL A 60 0.36 8.08 -4.18
N VAL A 61 -0.15 7.68 -3.04
CA VAL A 61 0.62 7.50 -1.81
C VAL A 61 1.18 6.09 -1.76
N ASP A 62 2.47 5.98 -1.47
CA ASP A 62 3.11 4.69 -1.25
C ASP A 62 2.49 4.00 -0.02
N TRP A 63 2.18 2.72 -0.13
CA TRP A 63 1.58 1.94 0.95
C TRP A 63 2.40 1.94 2.26
N ARG A 64 3.71 2.18 2.17
CA ARG A 64 4.63 2.25 3.30
C ARG A 64 4.56 3.57 4.06
N ALA A 65 4.01 4.61 3.46
CA ALA A 65 3.87 5.92 4.10
C ALA A 65 2.95 5.83 5.34
N PRO A 66 3.22 6.62 6.39
CA PRO A 66 2.40 6.60 7.61
C PRO A 66 0.92 6.89 7.34
N VAL A 67 0.61 7.79 6.41
CA VAL A 67 -0.78 8.14 6.05
C VAL A 67 -1.56 6.96 5.45
N ALA A 68 -0.88 5.93 4.95
CA ALA A 68 -1.51 4.72 4.42
C ALA A 68 -1.87 3.68 5.50
N GLU A 69 -1.41 3.84 6.74
CA GLU A 69 -1.66 2.89 7.84
C GLU A 69 -3.15 2.61 8.07
N PRO A 70 -4.06 3.61 8.07
CA PRO A 70 -5.49 3.37 8.26
C PRO A 70 -6.11 2.48 7.19
N PHE A 71 -5.53 2.43 5.98
CA PHE A 71 -6.00 1.51 4.94
C PHE A 71 -5.95 0.04 5.37
N TYR A 72 -4.98 -0.33 6.20
CA TYR A 72 -4.78 -1.71 6.69
C TYR A 72 -5.41 -1.96 8.06
N ARG A 73 -5.39 -0.96 8.93
CA ARG A 73 -5.66 -1.13 10.37
C ARG A 73 -7.00 -0.57 10.84
N ALA A 74 -7.60 0.37 10.10
CA ALA A 74 -8.88 0.93 10.51
C ALA A 74 -9.94 -0.16 10.65
N THR A 75 -10.73 -0.07 11.72
CA THR A 75 -11.86 -0.95 12.01
C THR A 75 -13.08 -0.12 12.40
N GLY A 76 -14.26 -0.72 12.39
CA GLY A 76 -15.48 -0.03 12.85
C GLY A 76 -15.40 0.51 14.28
N ARG A 77 -14.56 -0.12 15.15
CA ARG A 77 -14.30 0.36 16.52
C ARG A 77 -13.25 1.46 16.58
N GLU A 78 -12.25 1.38 15.71
CA GLU A 78 -11.12 2.32 15.65
C GLU A 78 -10.91 2.77 14.19
N PRO A 79 -11.65 3.79 13.76
CA PRO A 79 -11.61 4.31 12.39
C PRO A 79 -10.27 4.96 12.00
N MET A 80 -9.38 5.22 12.95
CA MET A 80 -8.07 5.85 12.73
C MET A 80 -8.15 7.18 11.95
N GLY A 81 -9.22 7.95 12.16
CA GLY A 81 -9.41 9.25 11.52
C GLY A 81 -9.88 9.20 10.07
N ILE A 82 -10.29 8.06 9.55
CA ILE A 82 -10.89 7.97 8.22
C ILE A 82 -12.41 7.76 8.29
N GLU A 83 -13.12 8.30 7.31
CA GLU A 83 -14.57 8.10 7.16
C GLU A 83 -14.90 7.02 6.12
N ARG A 84 -13.95 6.73 5.20
CA ARG A 84 -14.12 5.72 4.16
C ARG A 84 -12.81 5.06 3.80
N ARG A 85 -12.88 3.75 3.61
CA ARG A 85 -11.87 2.93 2.95
C ARG A 85 -12.44 2.30 1.71
N ARG A 86 -11.72 2.38 0.59
CA ARG A 86 -12.12 1.82 -0.69
C ARG A 86 -11.07 0.87 -1.19
N HIS A 87 -11.46 -0.33 -1.57
CA HIS A 87 -10.62 -1.32 -2.22
C HIS A 87 -10.91 -1.35 -3.71
N PHE A 88 -9.85 -1.46 -4.52
CA PHE A 88 -9.95 -1.62 -5.97
C PHE A 88 -9.55 -3.04 -6.36
N ALA A 89 -10.49 -3.80 -6.91
CA ALA A 89 -10.18 -5.05 -7.61
C ALA A 89 -9.77 -4.70 -9.04
N THR A 90 -8.54 -5.04 -9.43
CA THR A 90 -7.99 -4.67 -10.73
C THR A 90 -7.28 -5.85 -11.38
N ARG A 91 -7.22 -5.84 -12.72
CA ARG A 91 -6.35 -6.71 -13.51
C ARG A 91 -5.54 -5.85 -14.46
N GLY A 92 -4.25 -5.72 -14.17
CA GLY A 92 -3.39 -4.76 -14.87
C GLY A 92 -3.94 -3.33 -14.74
N ARG A 93 -4.37 -2.75 -15.85
CA ARG A 93 -4.94 -1.40 -15.91
C ARG A 93 -6.47 -1.36 -15.91
N THR A 94 -7.13 -2.51 -15.85
CA THR A 94 -8.59 -2.61 -15.88
C THR A 94 -9.14 -2.69 -14.46
N LEU A 95 -10.04 -1.79 -14.11
CA LEU A 95 -10.82 -1.85 -12.87
C LEU A 95 -11.94 -2.89 -13.02
N LEU A 96 -11.97 -3.90 -12.17
CA LEU A 96 -12.94 -4.99 -12.16
C LEU A 96 -14.06 -4.76 -11.15
N GLY A 97 -13.75 -4.09 -10.02
CA GLY A 97 -14.72 -3.83 -8.97
C GLY A 97 -14.20 -2.83 -7.95
N ILE A 98 -15.14 -2.32 -7.17
CA ILE A 98 -14.90 -1.36 -6.08
C ILE A 98 -15.70 -1.85 -4.87
N ASP A 99 -15.03 -1.93 -3.71
CA ASP A 99 -15.69 -2.19 -2.42
C ASP A 99 -15.42 -1.02 -1.48
N ASP A 100 -16.48 -0.48 -0.89
CA ASP A 100 -16.43 0.62 0.06
C ASP A 100 -16.77 0.13 1.47
N GLU A 101 -15.96 0.57 2.42
CA GLU A 101 -16.25 0.46 3.84
C GLU A 101 -16.32 1.87 4.43
N VAL A 102 -17.39 2.14 5.14
CA VAL A 102 -17.70 3.46 5.74
C VAL A 102 -17.58 3.36 7.24
N PHE A 103 -16.99 4.38 7.88
CA PHE A 103 -16.71 4.45 9.31
C PHE A 103 -17.43 5.62 9.96
N GLY A 104 -17.61 5.54 11.29
CA GLY A 104 -18.14 6.64 12.11
C GLY A 104 -19.61 6.94 11.85
N GLU A 105 -19.98 8.23 11.90
CA GLU A 105 -21.37 8.67 11.75
C GLU A 105 -21.99 8.34 10.42
N LEU A 106 -21.18 8.28 9.35
CA LEU A 106 -21.65 7.87 8.02
C LEU A 106 -22.10 6.40 8.00
N ALA A 107 -21.49 5.52 8.79
CA ALA A 107 -21.92 4.14 8.93
C ALA A 107 -23.30 4.03 9.58
N SER A 108 -23.64 4.97 10.50
CA SER A 108 -24.91 5.01 11.21
C SER A 108 -26.06 5.57 10.35
N ALA A 109 -25.75 6.43 9.38
CA ALA A 109 -26.73 7.05 8.50
C ALA A 109 -27.19 6.12 7.36
N ASP A 110 -26.37 5.15 6.97
CA ASP A 110 -26.63 4.24 5.84
C ASP A 110 -27.28 2.92 6.28
N GLY A 111 -27.87 2.88 7.48
CA GLY A 111 -28.58 1.76 8.12
C GLY A 111 -28.53 0.45 7.31
N GLU A 112 -27.73 -0.54 7.79
CA GLU A 112 -27.71 -1.91 7.24
C GLU A 112 -27.00 -2.12 5.89
N ARG A 113 -26.02 -1.33 5.50
CA ARG A 113 -25.06 -1.83 4.51
C ARG A 113 -23.96 -2.61 5.20
N GLU A 114 -24.31 -3.89 5.38
CA GLU A 114 -23.44 -5.02 5.67
C GLU A 114 -22.05 -4.83 5.03
N ILE A 115 -21.01 -5.07 5.84
CA ILE A 115 -19.59 -5.13 5.47
C ILE A 115 -19.40 -5.88 4.13
N LYS A 116 -19.49 -5.15 3.02
CA LYS A 116 -19.23 -5.69 1.67
C LYS A 116 -17.76 -5.61 1.26
N GLY A 117 -16.86 -5.42 2.23
CA GLY A 117 -15.41 -5.41 1.99
C GLY A 117 -14.77 -6.78 1.72
N GLN A 118 -15.55 -7.87 1.84
CA GLN A 118 -15.01 -9.21 1.60
C GLN A 118 -14.93 -9.57 0.11
N GLY A 119 -15.72 -8.99 -0.76
CA GLY A 119 -15.76 -9.35 -2.17
C GLY A 119 -14.50 -8.99 -2.94
N ALA A 120 -13.96 -7.78 -2.76
CA ALA A 120 -12.71 -7.38 -3.41
C ALA A 120 -11.51 -8.09 -2.79
N LEU A 121 -11.52 -8.33 -1.47
CA LEU A 121 -10.49 -9.11 -0.80
C LEU A 121 -10.51 -10.57 -1.31
N ILE A 122 -11.67 -11.19 -1.41
CA ILE A 122 -11.83 -12.55 -1.96
C ILE A 122 -11.41 -12.58 -3.42
N ALA A 123 -11.81 -11.62 -4.24
CA ALA A 123 -11.41 -11.52 -5.64
C ALA A 123 -9.89 -11.30 -5.80
N ALA A 124 -9.27 -10.51 -4.92
CA ALA A 124 -7.81 -10.32 -4.89
C ALA A 124 -7.07 -11.59 -4.45
N ILE A 125 -7.62 -12.33 -3.47
CA ILE A 125 -7.07 -13.61 -3.02
C ILE A 125 -7.23 -14.68 -4.12
N GLU A 126 -8.35 -14.72 -4.82
CA GLU A 126 -8.57 -15.64 -5.94
C GLU A 126 -7.68 -15.32 -7.14
N ALA A 127 -7.48 -14.05 -7.46
CA ALA A 127 -6.53 -13.61 -8.49
C ALA A 127 -5.07 -13.96 -8.13
N SER A 128 -4.72 -13.99 -6.85
CA SER A 128 -3.37 -14.37 -6.38
C SER A 128 -3.08 -15.87 -6.44
N ARG A 129 -4.09 -16.72 -6.58
CA ARG A 129 -3.93 -18.18 -6.71
C ARG A 129 -3.17 -18.65 -7.95
N THR A 130 -2.84 -17.76 -8.87
CA THR A 130 -2.02 -18.07 -10.05
C THR A 130 -0.52 -18.26 -9.74
N GLY A 131 -0.14 -18.47 -8.49
CA GLY A 131 1.22 -18.90 -8.09
C GLY A 131 2.31 -17.84 -8.14
N ARG A 132 1.97 -16.60 -8.41
CA ARG A 132 2.91 -15.47 -8.34
C ARG A 132 2.63 -14.66 -7.08
N LEU A 133 3.64 -14.47 -6.23
CA LEU A 133 3.68 -13.58 -5.05
C LEU A 133 3.33 -12.09 -5.39
N GLY A 134 2.43 -11.88 -6.33
CA GLY A 134 2.31 -10.62 -7.07
C GLY A 134 1.49 -9.52 -6.40
N ASP A 135 0.51 -9.85 -5.56
CA ASP A 135 -0.49 -8.83 -5.13
C ASP A 135 -0.78 -8.80 -3.63
N ILE A 136 0.19 -9.26 -2.84
CA ILE A 136 0.03 -9.40 -1.39
C ILE A 136 -0.14 -8.06 -0.68
N VAL A 137 0.45 -6.97 -1.22
CA VAL A 137 0.36 -5.64 -0.60
C VAL A 137 -1.10 -5.16 -0.44
N ALA A 138 -1.98 -5.50 -1.38
CA ALA A 138 -3.39 -5.15 -1.30
C ALA A 138 -4.18 -5.99 -0.28
N THR A 139 -3.62 -7.12 0.17
CA THR A 139 -4.27 -8.11 1.04
C THR A 139 -3.62 -8.27 2.41
N ILE A 140 -2.68 -7.40 2.76
CA ILE A 140 -2.07 -7.36 4.09
C ILE A 140 -3.18 -7.14 5.12
N GLN A 141 -3.25 -8.02 6.10
CA GLN A 141 -4.18 -7.92 7.22
C GLN A 141 -3.66 -6.92 8.27
N GLY A 142 -4.55 -6.35 9.08
CA GLY A 142 -4.18 -5.37 10.11
C GLY A 142 -3.10 -5.86 11.05
N GLU A 143 -3.20 -7.10 11.52
CA GLU A 143 -2.20 -7.75 12.39
C GLU A 143 -0.84 -7.92 11.70
N GLN A 144 -0.85 -8.21 10.40
CA GLN A 144 0.38 -8.30 9.60
C GLN A 144 1.00 -6.90 9.40
N ASP A 145 0.18 -5.88 9.16
CA ASP A 145 0.65 -4.49 9.02
C ASP A 145 1.26 -3.97 10.31
N GLU A 146 0.70 -4.32 11.46
CA GLU A 146 1.24 -3.99 12.77
C GLU A 146 2.67 -4.56 12.96
N ILE A 147 2.90 -5.81 12.56
CA ILE A 147 4.22 -6.44 12.58
C ILE A 147 5.17 -5.77 11.59
N ILE A 148 4.68 -5.45 10.39
CA ILE A 148 5.47 -4.79 9.34
C ILE A 148 5.97 -3.43 9.81
N ARG A 149 5.10 -2.63 10.46
CA ARG A 149 5.40 -1.28 10.93
C ARG A 149 5.98 -1.20 12.34
N ALA A 150 6.14 -2.33 13.03
CA ALA A 150 6.72 -2.34 14.37
C ALA A 150 8.10 -1.64 14.38
N PRO A 151 8.47 -0.91 15.46
CA PRO A 151 9.73 -0.19 15.57
C PRO A 151 10.95 -1.06 15.25
N MET A 152 12.00 -0.45 14.66
CA MET A 152 13.22 -1.17 14.30
C MET A 152 14.05 -1.63 15.50
N PRO A 153 14.22 -0.85 16.59
CA PRO A 153 15.06 -1.24 17.71
C PRO A 153 14.55 -2.49 18.43
N GLY A 154 15.48 -3.34 18.83
CA GLY A 154 15.20 -4.56 19.61
C GLY A 154 15.04 -5.81 18.77
N VAL A 155 14.44 -6.83 19.36
CA VAL A 155 14.17 -8.13 18.73
C VAL A 155 12.66 -8.29 18.58
N LEU A 156 12.22 -8.55 17.36
CA LEU A 156 10.81 -8.86 17.05
C LEU A 156 10.68 -10.37 16.76
N LEU A 157 9.95 -11.07 17.63
CA LEU A 157 9.64 -12.49 17.44
C LEU A 157 8.26 -12.63 16.82
N VAL A 158 8.21 -13.21 15.61
CA VAL A 158 6.96 -13.47 14.89
C VAL A 158 6.63 -14.94 14.92
N GLN A 159 5.52 -15.30 15.55
CA GLN A 159 5.01 -16.66 15.65
C GLN A 159 3.76 -16.85 14.78
N GLY A 160 3.57 -18.07 14.29
CA GLY A 160 2.39 -18.45 13.51
C GLY A 160 2.54 -19.82 12.90
N GLY A 161 1.43 -20.47 12.58
CA GLY A 161 1.38 -21.76 11.93
C GLY A 161 1.93 -21.76 10.50
N PRO A 162 2.01 -22.91 9.83
CA PRO A 162 2.30 -22.98 8.40
C PRO A 162 1.24 -22.20 7.59
N GLY A 163 1.66 -21.47 6.54
CA GLY A 163 0.75 -20.75 5.65
C GLY A 163 0.22 -19.40 6.18
N THR A 164 0.56 -18.95 7.38
CA THR A 164 0.11 -17.66 7.95
C THR A 164 0.80 -16.42 7.34
N GLY A 165 1.65 -16.60 6.33
CA GLY A 165 2.30 -15.47 5.64
C GLY A 165 3.55 -14.92 6.30
N LYS A 166 4.19 -15.62 7.25
CA LYS A 166 5.41 -15.13 7.96
C LYS A 166 6.51 -14.63 7.04
N THR A 167 6.82 -15.38 5.97
CA THR A 167 7.83 -14.98 4.99
C THR A 167 7.44 -13.69 4.26
N VAL A 168 6.17 -13.56 3.93
CA VAL A 168 5.62 -12.37 3.29
C VAL A 168 5.73 -11.17 4.19
N VAL A 169 5.33 -11.31 5.46
CA VAL A 169 5.46 -10.25 6.47
C VAL A 169 6.91 -9.84 6.64
N ALA A 170 7.85 -10.79 6.70
CA ALA A 170 9.28 -10.49 6.83
C ALA A 170 9.81 -9.68 5.64
N LEU A 171 9.45 -10.05 4.40
CA LEU A 171 9.86 -9.32 3.19
C LEU A 171 9.24 -7.91 3.13
N HIS A 172 7.97 -7.77 3.49
CA HIS A 172 7.31 -6.46 3.51
C HIS A 172 7.85 -5.58 4.65
N ARG A 173 8.18 -6.17 5.81
CA ARG A 173 8.87 -5.44 6.87
C ARG A 173 10.24 -4.94 6.41
N ALA A 174 11.04 -5.75 5.73
CA ALA A 174 12.30 -5.30 5.16
C ALA A 174 12.10 -4.13 4.19
N ALA A 175 11.12 -4.23 3.28
CA ALA A 175 10.79 -3.16 2.36
C ALA A 175 10.30 -1.88 3.07
N TYR A 176 9.54 -2.01 4.16
CA TYR A 176 9.08 -0.89 4.99
C TYR A 176 10.26 -0.22 5.71
N LEU A 177 11.14 -0.98 6.33
CA LEU A 177 12.30 -0.46 7.04
C LEU A 177 13.27 0.26 6.09
N LEU A 178 13.53 -0.29 4.91
CA LEU A 178 14.33 0.36 3.87
C LEU A 178 13.71 1.66 3.35
N TYR A 179 12.40 1.75 3.33
CA TYR A 179 11.68 2.96 2.95
C TYR A 179 11.74 4.02 4.04
N THR A 180 11.53 3.62 5.29
CA THR A 180 11.39 4.54 6.44
C THR A 180 12.75 4.99 6.96
N HIS A 181 13.73 4.10 6.94
CA HIS A 181 15.09 4.37 7.40
C HIS A 181 16.01 4.42 6.19
N ARG A 182 16.53 5.61 5.87
CA ARG A 182 17.58 5.76 4.86
C ARG A 182 18.87 5.23 5.45
N PHE A 183 19.20 3.97 5.21
CA PHE A 183 20.51 3.44 5.54
C PHE A 183 21.54 4.06 4.58
N PRO A 184 22.65 4.66 5.07
CA PRO A 184 23.75 5.01 4.20
C PRO A 184 24.27 3.71 3.57
N LEU A 185 24.33 3.68 2.25
CA LEU A 185 25.04 2.64 1.51
C LEU A 185 26.52 2.99 1.67
N GLU A 186 27.23 2.30 2.58
CA GLU A 186 28.69 2.31 2.65
C GLU A 186 29.27 1.51 1.49
#